data_2a9db8407077e023c4772f69f637af9e
#
_entry.id   2a9db8407077e023c4772f69f637af9e
#
_cell.length_a   1.000
_cell.length_b   1.000
_cell.length_c   1.000
_cell.angle_alpha   90.00
_cell.angle_beta   90.00
_cell.angle_gamma   90.00
#
_symmetry.space_group_name_H-M   'P 1'
#
loop_
_entity.id
_entity.type
_entity.pdbx_description
1 polymer ?
#
loop_
_entity_poly.entity_id
_entity_poly.type
_entity_poly.pdbx_seq_one_letter_code
_entity_poly.pdbx_strand_id
1 'polypeptide(L)'
;MQAQGVLSLMNKGVIYCIGLGLVIVVLFVLNLLLGSVSIPAGEVMRILAGGEAAKGSWRFIVLESRLPQAITATLCGAALAVSGLLLQTAFRNPLAGPSVFGINSGAGLGVALVMLLFGGGLSVGSLQLSGFAAILLAAFIGAMAVMAVIFFFSTLVRNSVMLLIIGIMIGYISNSAISLLNFFATDEGVKSYLVWGMGSFGGVSLKNLPVFVTVTLAGIVGALLLIKPLNALMLGDRYAENLGVNILRVRNWLLIVTGILTAVTTAFCGPVAFIGLAVPHIARLLLTTDNHRQLLPATLLCGAVVALFCNLLCYLPGEEGVIPLNAVTPLIGAPVIIYVIARKR
;
A
#
# COMPACT_ATOMS: atom_id res chain seq x y z
N MET A 1 17.96 24.99 27.46
CA MET A 1 16.72 25.21 26.68
C MET A 1 16.58 24.27 25.49
N GLN A 2 17.59 24.07 24.63
CA GLN A 2 17.48 23.17 23.47
C GLN A 2 17.24 21.69 23.82
N ALA A 3 17.91 21.13 24.84
CA ALA A 3 17.74 19.73 25.25
C ALA A 3 16.32 19.41 25.81
N GLN A 4 15.71 20.34 26.52
CA GLN A 4 14.33 20.17 27.03
C GLN A 4 13.30 20.21 25.90
N GLY A 5 13.51 21.02 24.85
CA GLY A 5 12.68 21.05 23.67
C GLY A 5 12.74 19.74 22.86
N VAL A 6 13.94 19.16 22.71
CA VAL A 6 14.14 17.88 22.01
C VAL A 6 13.49 16.71 22.77
N LEU A 7 13.66 16.68 24.10
CA LEU A 7 13.01 15.67 24.97
C LEU A 7 11.48 15.77 24.93
N SER A 8 10.91 16.98 24.90
CA SER A 8 9.47 17.18 24.81
C SER A 8 8.90 16.73 23.44
N LEU A 9 9.61 16.96 22.37
CA LEU A 9 9.24 16.50 21.02
C LEU A 9 9.36 14.98 20.88
N MET A 10 10.40 14.37 21.48
CA MET A 10 10.52 12.90 21.52
C MET A 10 9.38 12.26 22.30
N ASN A 11 9.01 12.82 23.45
CA ASN A 11 7.87 12.33 24.23
C ASN A 11 6.54 12.45 23.47
N LYS A 12 6.32 13.54 22.73
CA LYS A 12 5.13 13.69 21.88
C LYS A 12 5.06 12.61 20.81
N GLY A 13 6.16 12.36 20.08
CA GLY A 13 6.19 11.32 19.06
C GLY A 13 5.84 9.93 19.62
N VAL A 14 6.36 9.57 20.77
CA VAL A 14 6.05 8.29 21.45
C VAL A 14 4.57 8.23 21.85
N ILE A 15 4.02 9.30 22.42
CA ILE A 15 2.60 9.36 22.80
C ILE A 15 1.69 9.18 21.60
N TYR A 16 1.99 9.84 20.46
CA TYR A 16 1.21 9.65 19.23
C TYR A 16 1.32 8.21 18.70
N CYS A 17 2.50 7.59 18.74
CA CYS A 17 2.65 6.19 18.30
C CYS A 17 1.86 5.22 19.20
N ILE A 18 1.85 5.43 20.52
CA ILE A 18 1.05 4.64 21.46
C ILE A 18 -0.45 4.84 21.18
N GLY A 19 -0.89 6.08 21.00
CA GLY A 19 -2.29 6.39 20.66
C GLY A 19 -2.74 5.74 19.35
N LEU A 20 -1.91 5.82 18.29
CA LEU A 20 -2.18 5.15 17.02
C LEU A 20 -2.20 3.62 17.17
N GLY A 21 -1.31 3.05 17.98
CA GLY A 21 -1.32 1.62 18.32
C GLY A 21 -2.63 1.18 18.97
N LEU A 22 -3.14 1.95 19.92
CA LEU A 22 -4.45 1.68 20.54
C LEU A 22 -5.59 1.75 19.52
N VAL A 23 -5.58 2.78 18.65
CA VAL A 23 -6.57 2.91 17.58
C VAL A 23 -6.50 1.71 16.60
N ILE A 24 -5.31 1.24 16.24
CA ILE A 24 -5.14 0.03 15.41
C ILE A 24 -5.80 -1.16 16.09
N VAL A 25 -5.55 -1.40 17.38
CA VAL A 25 -6.16 -2.53 18.11
C VAL A 25 -7.69 -2.44 18.08
N VAL A 26 -8.24 -1.26 18.37
CA VAL A 26 -9.71 -1.05 18.33
C VAL A 26 -10.25 -1.29 16.93
N LEU A 27 -9.66 -0.70 15.89
CA LEU A 27 -10.12 -0.88 14.52
C LEU A 27 -9.94 -2.33 14.03
N PHE A 28 -8.87 -3.00 14.43
CA PHE A 28 -8.64 -4.41 14.11
C PHE A 28 -9.74 -5.29 14.71
N VAL A 29 -10.06 -5.10 15.98
CA VAL A 29 -11.17 -5.82 16.64
C VAL A 29 -12.49 -5.51 15.97
N LEU A 30 -12.76 -4.25 15.63
CA LEU A 30 -13.97 -3.88 14.90
C LEU A 30 -14.06 -4.57 13.52
N ASN A 31 -12.94 -4.71 12.79
CA ASN A 31 -12.89 -5.44 11.53
C ASN A 31 -13.17 -6.95 11.70
N LEU A 32 -12.89 -7.54 12.87
CA LEU A 32 -13.25 -8.92 13.17
C LEU A 32 -14.73 -9.07 13.55
N LEU A 33 -15.30 -8.07 14.22
CA LEU A 33 -16.68 -8.08 14.69
C LEU A 33 -17.68 -7.71 13.58
N LEU A 34 -17.34 -6.69 12.77
CA LEU A 34 -18.21 -6.15 11.72
C LEU A 34 -17.89 -6.76 10.36
N GLY A 35 -18.90 -6.90 9.52
CA GLY A 35 -18.76 -7.43 8.16
C GLY A 35 -20.13 -7.65 7.53
N SER A 36 -20.19 -8.14 6.29
CA SER A 36 -21.42 -8.39 5.55
C SER A 36 -22.37 -9.40 6.22
N VAL A 37 -21.86 -10.29 7.07
CA VAL A 37 -22.65 -11.25 7.84
C VAL A 37 -22.62 -10.83 9.30
N SER A 38 -23.79 -10.67 9.92
CA SER A 38 -23.90 -10.38 11.35
C SER A 38 -23.58 -11.63 12.18
N ILE A 39 -22.49 -11.55 12.98
CA ILE A 39 -22.07 -12.60 13.91
C ILE A 39 -22.02 -11.98 15.31
N PRO A 40 -22.68 -12.59 16.33
CA PRO A 40 -22.62 -12.07 17.69
C PRO A 40 -21.19 -11.95 18.21
N ALA A 41 -20.85 -10.83 18.88
CA ALA A 41 -19.50 -10.57 19.37
C ALA A 41 -18.96 -11.69 20.28
N GLY A 42 -19.82 -12.30 21.11
CA GLY A 42 -19.46 -13.43 21.97
C GLY A 42 -19.02 -14.67 21.19
N GLU A 43 -19.65 -14.92 20.03
CA GLU A 43 -19.25 -16.04 19.14
C GLU A 43 -17.90 -15.74 18.45
N VAL A 44 -17.67 -14.50 17.99
CA VAL A 44 -16.38 -14.11 17.41
C VAL A 44 -15.27 -14.32 18.45
N MET A 45 -15.47 -13.87 19.68
CA MET A 45 -14.47 -14.05 20.75
C MET A 45 -14.25 -15.52 21.11
N ARG A 46 -15.33 -16.33 21.13
CA ARG A 46 -15.25 -17.78 21.36
C ARG A 46 -14.41 -18.47 20.25
N ILE A 47 -14.66 -18.12 18.98
CA ILE A 47 -13.93 -18.67 17.83
C ILE A 47 -12.46 -18.31 17.88
N LEU A 48 -12.13 -17.05 18.22
CA LEU A 48 -10.74 -16.58 18.35
C LEU A 48 -10.01 -17.24 19.50
N ALA A 49 -10.73 -17.61 20.59
CA ALA A 49 -10.20 -18.37 21.72
C ALA A 49 -10.06 -19.90 21.43
N GLY A 50 -10.37 -20.35 20.21
CA GLY A 50 -10.27 -21.76 19.81
C GLY A 50 -11.49 -22.60 20.18
N GLY A 51 -12.58 -22.01 20.68
CA GLY A 51 -13.83 -22.71 21.00
C GLY A 51 -14.64 -23.10 19.77
N GLU A 52 -15.62 -23.99 19.97
CA GLU A 52 -16.55 -24.39 18.93
C GLU A 52 -17.55 -23.26 18.63
N ALA A 53 -17.77 -23.00 17.35
CA ALA A 53 -18.75 -22.02 16.88
C ALA A 53 -20.15 -22.64 16.86
N ALA A 54 -21.18 -21.84 17.18
CA ALA A 54 -22.57 -22.27 17.08
C ALA A 54 -22.98 -22.64 15.64
N LYS A 55 -22.31 -22.05 14.64
CA LYS A 55 -22.45 -22.39 13.21
C LYS A 55 -21.07 -22.55 12.59
N GLY A 56 -20.83 -23.65 11.86
CA GLY A 56 -19.56 -23.91 11.18
C GLY A 56 -19.17 -22.81 10.17
N SER A 57 -20.15 -22.20 9.50
CA SER A 57 -19.95 -21.08 8.58
C SER A 57 -19.34 -19.84 9.29
N TRP A 58 -19.67 -19.58 10.54
CA TRP A 58 -19.13 -18.44 11.31
C TRP A 58 -17.66 -18.60 11.59
N ARG A 59 -17.22 -19.83 11.91
CA ARG A 59 -15.80 -20.14 12.10
C ARG A 59 -15.01 -19.84 10.83
N PHE A 60 -15.53 -20.31 9.68
CA PHE A 60 -14.90 -20.03 8.38
C PHE A 60 -14.83 -18.52 8.10
N ILE A 61 -15.93 -17.78 8.27
CA ILE A 61 -15.95 -16.32 8.04
C ILE A 61 -14.94 -15.59 8.91
N VAL A 62 -14.85 -15.92 10.20
CA VAL A 62 -13.96 -15.21 11.12
C VAL A 62 -12.50 -15.56 10.84
N LEU A 63 -12.14 -16.84 10.72
CA LEU A 63 -10.76 -17.29 10.60
C LEU A 63 -10.19 -17.22 9.18
N GLU A 64 -11.00 -17.56 8.15
CA GLU A 64 -10.53 -17.66 6.77
C GLU A 64 -10.82 -16.41 5.93
N SER A 65 -11.68 -15.50 6.41
CA SER A 65 -12.02 -14.27 5.71
C SER A 65 -11.63 -13.03 6.52
N ARG A 66 -12.28 -12.77 7.68
CA ARG A 66 -12.09 -11.51 8.42
C ARG A 66 -10.68 -11.34 9.00
N LEU A 67 -10.13 -12.39 9.58
CA LEU A 67 -8.79 -12.33 10.20
C LEU A 67 -7.69 -12.07 9.16
N PRO A 68 -7.58 -12.84 8.05
CA PRO A 68 -6.62 -12.53 7.00
C PRO A 68 -6.81 -11.14 6.40
N GLN A 69 -8.05 -10.71 6.20
CA GLN A 69 -8.38 -9.41 5.66
C GLN A 69 -7.95 -8.27 6.58
N ALA A 70 -8.18 -8.35 7.89
CA ALA A 70 -7.75 -7.35 8.86
C ALA A 70 -6.21 -7.24 8.93
N ILE A 71 -5.50 -8.39 8.90
CA ILE A 71 -4.04 -8.41 8.83
C ILE A 71 -3.54 -7.78 7.54
N THR A 72 -4.16 -8.14 6.42
CA THR A 72 -3.82 -7.61 5.10
C THR A 72 -4.04 -6.10 5.03
N ALA A 73 -5.17 -5.59 5.51
CA ALA A 73 -5.45 -4.17 5.58
C ALA A 73 -4.39 -3.41 6.40
N THR A 74 -4.05 -3.94 7.58
CA THR A 74 -3.03 -3.36 8.46
C THR A 74 -1.68 -3.23 7.75
N LEU A 75 -1.19 -4.32 7.16
CA LEU A 75 0.12 -4.36 6.54
C LEU A 75 0.15 -3.62 5.19
N CYS A 76 -0.90 -3.74 4.39
CA CYS A 76 -1.01 -3.03 3.11
C CYS A 76 -1.02 -1.51 3.32
N GLY A 77 -1.83 -1.04 4.28
CA GLY A 77 -1.88 0.38 4.64
C GLY A 77 -0.53 0.90 5.11
N ALA A 78 0.13 0.17 6.01
CA ALA A 78 1.47 0.49 6.48
C ALA A 78 2.50 0.54 5.34
N ALA A 79 2.52 -0.48 4.47
CA ALA A 79 3.44 -0.59 3.35
C ALA A 79 3.27 0.53 2.32
N LEU A 80 2.03 0.82 1.92
CA LEU A 80 1.75 1.89 0.96
C LEU A 80 2.08 3.26 1.53
N ALA A 81 1.75 3.53 2.80
CA ALA A 81 2.07 4.78 3.46
C ALA A 81 3.59 5.01 3.56
N VAL A 82 4.34 3.98 3.96
CA VAL A 82 5.80 4.02 3.98
C VAL A 82 6.37 4.23 2.57
N SER A 83 5.90 3.49 1.57
CA SER A 83 6.29 3.68 0.17
C SER A 83 6.10 5.12 -0.30
N GLY A 84 4.96 5.71 0.03
CA GLY A 84 4.67 7.11 -0.27
C GLY A 84 5.65 8.07 0.42
N LEU A 85 5.92 7.89 1.71
CA LEU A 85 6.90 8.71 2.45
C LEU A 85 8.29 8.64 1.83
N LEU A 86 8.75 7.44 1.48
CA LEU A 86 10.04 7.22 0.83
C LEU A 86 10.14 7.99 -0.49
N LEU A 87 9.12 7.89 -1.35
CA LEU A 87 9.09 8.58 -2.63
C LEU A 87 9.00 10.10 -2.46
N GLN A 88 8.14 10.60 -1.56
CA GLN A 88 8.04 12.04 -1.27
C GLN A 88 9.37 12.62 -0.83
N THR A 89 10.13 11.90 -0.02
CA THR A 89 11.45 12.31 0.46
C THR A 89 12.50 12.22 -0.65
N ALA A 90 12.55 11.09 -1.38
CA ALA A 90 13.53 10.87 -2.45
C ALA A 90 13.41 11.89 -3.59
N PHE A 91 12.17 12.28 -3.91
CA PHE A 91 11.88 13.20 -5.01
C PHE A 91 11.61 14.63 -4.55
N ARG A 92 11.66 14.90 -3.24
CA ARG A 92 11.30 16.21 -2.64
C ARG A 92 10.00 16.77 -3.20
N ASN A 93 9.08 15.88 -3.49
CA ASN A 93 7.80 16.21 -4.07
C ASN A 93 6.70 15.64 -3.17
N PRO A 94 5.88 16.49 -2.54
CA PRO A 94 4.80 16.06 -1.66
C PRO A 94 3.72 15.24 -2.37
N LEU A 95 3.66 15.32 -3.70
CA LEU A 95 2.70 14.58 -4.53
C LEU A 95 3.28 13.28 -5.10
N ALA A 96 4.53 12.94 -4.77
CA ALA A 96 5.11 11.67 -5.19
C ALA A 96 4.44 10.50 -4.43
N GLY A 97 4.01 9.51 -5.18
CA GLY A 97 3.40 8.30 -4.63
C GLY A 97 3.57 7.12 -5.58
N PRO A 98 3.39 5.88 -5.10
CA PRO A 98 3.60 4.68 -5.90
C PRO A 98 2.77 4.65 -7.19
N SER A 99 1.54 5.15 -7.14
CA SER A 99 0.64 5.23 -8.31
C SER A 99 1.13 6.22 -9.37
N VAL A 100 1.80 7.30 -8.97
CA VAL A 100 2.31 8.33 -9.89
C VAL A 100 3.50 7.81 -10.68
N PHE A 101 4.28 6.87 -10.12
CA PHE A 101 5.40 6.24 -10.82
C PHE A 101 5.00 5.12 -11.79
N GLY A 102 3.69 4.92 -12.02
CA GLY A 102 3.20 3.92 -12.97
C GLY A 102 3.35 2.47 -12.50
N ILE A 103 3.78 2.21 -11.25
CA ILE A 103 3.97 0.85 -10.72
C ILE A 103 2.63 0.10 -10.71
N ASN A 104 1.57 0.76 -10.26
CA ASN A 104 0.21 0.19 -10.27
C ASN A 104 -0.28 -0.07 -11.71
N SER A 105 0.06 0.81 -12.66
CA SER A 105 -0.31 0.63 -14.08
C SER A 105 0.45 -0.55 -14.70
N GLY A 106 1.71 -0.74 -14.32
CA GLY A 106 2.48 -1.93 -14.72
C GLY A 106 1.88 -3.22 -14.18
N ALA A 107 1.52 -3.25 -12.89
CA ALA A 107 0.79 -4.37 -12.30
C ALA A 107 -0.52 -4.62 -13.03
N GLY A 108 -1.30 -3.57 -13.29
CA GLY A 108 -2.55 -3.63 -14.05
C GLY A 108 -2.37 -4.18 -15.46
N LEU A 109 -1.31 -3.79 -16.16
CA LEU A 109 -0.99 -4.33 -17.48
C LEU A 109 -0.67 -5.83 -17.42
N GLY A 110 0.13 -6.26 -16.42
CA GLY A 110 0.41 -7.68 -16.21
C GLY A 110 -0.87 -8.49 -15.99
N VAL A 111 -1.78 -8.00 -15.13
CA VAL A 111 -3.08 -8.64 -14.88
C VAL A 111 -3.97 -8.61 -16.11
N ALA A 112 -4.01 -7.50 -16.84
CA ALA A 112 -4.78 -7.38 -18.07
C ALA A 112 -4.35 -8.42 -19.12
N LEU A 113 -3.04 -8.64 -19.27
CA LEU A 113 -2.53 -9.69 -20.16
C LEU A 113 -3.07 -11.07 -19.77
N VAL A 114 -3.10 -11.40 -18.47
CA VAL A 114 -3.58 -12.72 -18.01
C VAL A 114 -5.09 -12.84 -18.11
N MET A 115 -5.84 -11.84 -17.65
CA MET A 115 -7.31 -11.92 -17.61
C MET A 115 -7.94 -11.73 -18.99
N LEU A 116 -7.43 -10.80 -19.80
CA LEU A 116 -8.07 -10.39 -21.05
C LEU A 116 -7.62 -11.22 -22.24
N LEU A 117 -6.35 -11.65 -22.30
CA LEU A 117 -5.82 -12.45 -23.40
C LEU A 117 -5.87 -13.95 -23.11
N PHE A 118 -5.55 -14.37 -21.88
CA PHE A 118 -5.38 -15.79 -21.55
C PHE A 118 -6.53 -16.37 -20.70
N GLY A 119 -7.65 -15.64 -20.56
CA GLY A 119 -8.83 -16.12 -19.85
C GLY A 119 -8.60 -16.45 -18.36
N GLY A 120 -7.65 -15.78 -17.73
CA GLY A 120 -7.34 -15.95 -16.29
C GLY A 120 -6.34 -17.06 -15.96
N GLY A 121 -5.72 -17.70 -16.96
CA GLY A 121 -4.69 -18.74 -16.76
C GLY A 121 -3.46 -18.53 -17.61
N LEU A 122 -2.34 -19.05 -17.16
CA LEU A 122 -1.08 -19.10 -17.92
C LEU A 122 -0.62 -20.56 -17.99
N SER A 123 -0.37 -21.06 -19.19
CA SER A 123 0.25 -22.37 -19.41
C SER A 123 1.57 -22.18 -20.12
N VAL A 124 2.66 -22.54 -19.45
CA VAL A 124 4.01 -22.52 -20.02
C VAL A 124 4.61 -23.91 -19.89
N GLY A 125 4.62 -24.66 -20.99
CA GLY A 125 5.07 -26.05 -21.01
C GLY A 125 4.20 -26.95 -20.11
N SER A 126 4.82 -27.62 -19.14
CA SER A 126 4.12 -28.49 -18.16
C SER A 126 3.55 -27.72 -16.96
N LEU A 127 3.88 -26.44 -16.79
CA LEU A 127 3.39 -25.58 -15.70
C LEU A 127 2.06 -24.94 -16.10
N GLN A 128 0.99 -25.36 -15.44
CA GLN A 128 -0.32 -24.72 -15.52
C GLN A 128 -0.55 -23.82 -14.30
N LEU A 129 -0.44 -22.52 -14.49
CA LEU A 129 -0.80 -21.51 -13.50
C LEU A 129 -2.17 -20.95 -13.86
N SER A 130 -3.16 -21.25 -13.02
CA SER A 130 -4.53 -20.78 -13.22
C SER A 130 -5.02 -19.96 -12.01
N GLY A 131 -6.01 -19.10 -12.28
CA GLY A 131 -6.68 -18.34 -11.26
C GLY A 131 -5.79 -17.33 -10.53
N PHE A 132 -5.96 -17.24 -9.21
CA PHE A 132 -5.32 -16.22 -8.39
C PHE A 132 -3.78 -16.21 -8.48
N ALA A 133 -3.13 -17.37 -8.57
CA ALA A 133 -1.67 -17.45 -8.64
C ALA A 133 -1.11 -16.82 -9.93
N ALA A 134 -1.77 -17.02 -11.06
CA ALA A 134 -1.37 -16.41 -12.32
C ALA A 134 -1.52 -14.88 -12.28
N ILE A 135 -2.64 -14.39 -11.73
CA ILE A 135 -2.92 -12.96 -11.56
C ILE A 135 -1.88 -12.32 -10.63
N LEU A 136 -1.59 -12.96 -9.50
CA LEU A 136 -0.60 -12.49 -8.52
C LEU A 136 0.79 -12.32 -9.13
N LEU A 137 1.27 -13.37 -9.82
CA LEU A 137 2.57 -13.34 -10.48
C LEU A 137 2.63 -12.31 -11.60
N ALA A 138 1.59 -12.22 -12.42
CA ALA A 138 1.52 -11.24 -13.49
C ALA A 138 1.51 -9.79 -12.97
N ALA A 139 0.74 -9.51 -11.92
CA ALA A 139 0.74 -8.21 -11.25
C ALA A 139 2.12 -7.86 -10.70
N PHE A 140 2.76 -8.81 -10.00
CA PHE A 140 4.09 -8.63 -9.42
C PHE A 140 5.14 -8.39 -10.52
N ILE A 141 5.16 -9.21 -11.57
CA ILE A 141 6.10 -9.07 -12.69
C ILE A 141 5.87 -7.73 -13.41
N GLY A 142 4.63 -7.34 -13.68
CA GLY A 142 4.29 -6.07 -14.31
C GLY A 142 4.75 -4.87 -13.48
N ALA A 143 4.52 -4.89 -12.16
CA ALA A 143 5.01 -3.87 -11.24
C ALA A 143 6.54 -3.78 -11.22
N MET A 144 7.20 -4.94 -11.15
CA MET A 144 8.67 -5.01 -11.14
C MET A 144 9.29 -4.60 -12.47
N ALA A 145 8.64 -4.88 -13.60
CA ALA A 145 9.10 -4.42 -14.91
C ALA A 145 9.11 -2.89 -15.00
N VAL A 146 8.01 -2.22 -14.58
CA VAL A 146 7.98 -0.76 -14.50
C VAL A 146 9.03 -0.23 -13.54
N MET A 147 9.20 -0.86 -12.37
CA MET A 147 10.23 -0.47 -11.43
C MET A 147 11.65 -0.61 -12.01
N ALA A 148 11.92 -1.68 -12.77
CA ALA A 148 13.21 -1.87 -13.45
C ALA A 148 13.47 -0.78 -14.48
N VAL A 149 12.45 -0.36 -15.25
CA VAL A 149 12.55 0.76 -16.19
C VAL A 149 12.85 2.07 -15.46
N ILE A 150 12.13 2.38 -14.36
CA ILE A 150 12.38 3.57 -13.55
C ILE A 150 13.78 3.53 -12.95
N PHE A 151 14.20 2.38 -12.44
CA PHE A 151 15.55 2.18 -11.92
C PHE A 151 16.62 2.43 -12.99
N PHE A 152 16.45 1.90 -14.18
CA PHE A 152 17.34 2.16 -15.31
C PHE A 152 17.44 3.66 -15.60
N PHE A 153 16.32 4.35 -15.76
CA PHE A 153 16.33 5.80 -15.96
C PHE A 153 16.87 6.58 -14.77
N SER A 154 16.77 6.08 -13.55
CA SER A 154 17.33 6.73 -12.37
C SER A 154 18.86 6.80 -12.40
N THR A 155 19.52 5.92 -13.15
CA THR A 155 20.97 5.95 -13.35
C THR A 155 21.40 6.98 -14.41
N LEU A 156 20.53 7.26 -15.38
CA LEU A 156 20.79 8.19 -16.49
C LEU A 156 20.35 9.61 -16.17
N VAL A 157 19.26 9.77 -15.43
CA VAL A 157 18.62 11.06 -15.18
C VAL A 157 18.87 11.48 -13.73
N ARG A 158 19.57 12.61 -13.55
CA ARG A 158 19.83 13.18 -12.21
C ARG A 158 18.67 14.01 -11.66
N ASN A 159 17.78 14.49 -12.53
CA ASN A 159 16.67 15.36 -12.14
C ASN A 159 15.47 14.53 -11.68
N SER A 160 15.05 14.73 -10.43
CA SER A 160 13.93 14.05 -9.80
C SER A 160 12.59 14.29 -10.52
N VAL A 161 12.36 15.49 -11.05
CA VAL A 161 11.12 15.83 -11.79
C VAL A 161 11.06 15.07 -13.11
N MET A 162 12.19 14.94 -13.82
CA MET A 162 12.26 14.16 -15.05
C MET A 162 11.92 12.70 -14.82
N LEU A 163 12.40 12.12 -13.73
CA LEU A 163 12.11 10.74 -13.37
C LEU A 163 10.61 10.51 -13.06
N LEU A 164 9.99 11.50 -12.40
CA LEU A 164 8.55 11.50 -12.17
C LEU A 164 7.76 11.53 -13.48
N ILE A 165 8.16 12.38 -14.43
CA ILE A 165 7.53 12.47 -15.76
C ILE A 165 7.66 11.13 -16.49
N ILE A 166 8.83 10.49 -16.48
CA ILE A 166 9.03 9.17 -17.08
C ILE A 166 8.05 8.16 -16.47
N GLY A 167 7.90 8.13 -15.14
CA GLY A 167 6.93 7.26 -14.46
C GLY A 167 5.49 7.50 -14.93
N ILE A 168 5.08 8.76 -15.06
CA ILE A 168 3.75 9.13 -15.57
C ILE A 168 3.58 8.65 -17.03
N MET A 169 4.58 8.84 -17.86
CA MET A 169 4.53 8.40 -19.28
C MET A 169 4.43 6.87 -19.39
N ILE A 170 5.17 6.12 -18.56
CA ILE A 170 5.03 4.66 -18.48
C ILE A 170 3.60 4.28 -18.07
N GLY A 171 3.03 5.01 -17.11
CA GLY A 171 1.63 4.84 -16.72
C GLY A 171 0.65 5.02 -17.87
N TYR A 172 0.83 6.06 -18.67
CA TYR A 172 -0.01 6.30 -19.88
C TYR A 172 0.15 5.21 -20.94
N ILE A 173 1.38 4.76 -21.21
CA ILE A 173 1.62 3.65 -22.14
C ILE A 173 0.93 2.37 -21.66
N SER A 174 1.08 2.05 -20.36
CA SER A 174 0.43 0.87 -19.77
C SER A 174 -1.10 0.96 -19.85
N ASN A 175 -1.68 2.11 -19.52
CA ASN A 175 -3.13 2.31 -19.59
C ASN A 175 -3.66 2.27 -21.02
N SER A 176 -2.91 2.78 -22.00
CA SER A 176 -3.26 2.68 -23.41
C SER A 176 -3.27 1.23 -23.88
N ALA A 177 -2.24 0.45 -23.49
CA ALA A 177 -2.19 -0.99 -23.79
C ALA A 177 -3.35 -1.75 -23.14
N ILE A 178 -3.70 -1.44 -21.88
CA ILE A 178 -4.85 -2.03 -21.19
C ILE A 178 -6.16 -1.69 -21.93
N SER A 179 -6.34 -0.45 -22.38
CA SER A 179 -7.51 -0.05 -23.15
C SER A 179 -7.65 -0.81 -24.45
N LEU A 180 -6.52 -1.05 -25.14
CA LEU A 180 -6.50 -1.86 -26.35
C LEU A 180 -6.86 -3.32 -26.08
N LEU A 181 -6.33 -3.89 -24.98
CA LEU A 181 -6.65 -5.26 -24.57
C LEU A 181 -8.15 -5.40 -24.23
N ASN A 182 -8.71 -4.43 -23.49
CA ASN A 182 -10.14 -4.41 -23.17
C ASN A 182 -11.03 -4.36 -24.41
N PHE A 183 -10.61 -3.67 -25.48
CA PHE A 183 -11.37 -3.57 -26.72
C PHE A 183 -11.54 -4.93 -27.41
N PHE A 184 -10.53 -5.81 -27.34
CA PHE A 184 -10.54 -7.14 -27.96
C PHE A 184 -10.99 -8.26 -27.00
N ALA A 185 -11.17 -7.97 -25.70
CA ALA A 185 -11.47 -8.97 -24.68
C ALA A 185 -12.96 -9.35 -24.67
N THR A 186 -13.28 -10.46 -23.99
CA THR A 186 -14.64 -10.86 -23.71
C THR A 186 -15.23 -10.02 -22.57
N ASP A 187 -16.56 -9.86 -22.54
CA ASP A 187 -17.27 -9.12 -21.48
C ASP A 187 -16.93 -9.66 -20.07
N GLU A 188 -16.81 -10.98 -19.95
CA GLU A 188 -16.45 -11.64 -18.69
C GLU A 188 -15.03 -11.31 -18.24
N GLY A 189 -14.07 -11.29 -19.17
CA GLY A 189 -12.69 -10.87 -18.92
C GLY A 189 -12.60 -9.42 -18.47
N VAL A 190 -13.29 -8.53 -19.17
CA VAL A 190 -13.37 -7.10 -18.82
C VAL A 190 -13.98 -6.92 -17.42
N LYS A 191 -15.09 -7.59 -17.12
CA LYS A 191 -15.73 -7.52 -15.79
C LYS A 191 -14.79 -8.01 -14.69
N SER A 192 -14.09 -9.12 -14.91
CA SER A 192 -13.14 -9.67 -13.94
C SER A 192 -11.97 -8.71 -13.68
N TYR A 193 -11.42 -8.11 -14.75
CA TYR A 193 -10.38 -7.10 -14.66
C TYR A 193 -10.83 -5.85 -13.89
N LEU A 194 -12.05 -5.34 -14.17
CA LEU A 194 -12.61 -4.19 -13.46
C LEU A 194 -12.78 -4.48 -11.96
N VAL A 195 -13.28 -5.67 -11.60
CA VAL A 195 -13.44 -6.09 -10.19
C VAL A 195 -12.08 -6.14 -9.49
N TRP A 196 -11.05 -6.70 -10.14
CA TRP A 196 -9.69 -6.68 -9.58
C TRP A 196 -9.16 -5.25 -9.41
N GLY A 197 -9.40 -4.37 -10.38
CA GLY A 197 -9.00 -2.96 -10.35
C GLY A 197 -9.67 -2.12 -9.25
N MET A 198 -10.78 -2.57 -8.71
CA MET A 198 -11.47 -1.92 -7.59
C MET A 198 -10.71 -2.01 -6.27
N GLY A 199 -9.76 -2.94 -6.15
CA GLY A 199 -8.97 -3.18 -4.95
C GLY A 199 -9.78 -3.82 -3.82
N SER A 200 -9.15 -4.73 -3.09
CA SER A 200 -9.77 -5.39 -1.92
C SER A 200 -8.69 -5.95 -0.99
N PHE A 201 -8.89 -5.84 0.30
CA PHE A 201 -8.04 -6.54 1.28
C PHE A 201 -8.46 -8.00 1.50
N GLY A 202 -9.63 -8.40 1.00
CA GLY A 202 -10.15 -9.77 1.12
C GLY A 202 -9.58 -10.77 0.12
N GLY A 203 -8.72 -10.33 -0.82
CA GLY A 203 -8.09 -11.21 -1.81
C GLY A 203 -6.99 -12.14 -1.26
N VAL A 204 -6.51 -11.92 -0.04
CA VAL A 204 -5.44 -12.70 0.57
C VAL A 204 -6.02 -13.82 1.42
N SER A 205 -5.93 -15.07 0.94
CA SER A 205 -6.32 -16.26 1.71
C SER A 205 -5.31 -16.55 2.82
N LEU A 206 -5.74 -17.28 3.85
CA LEU A 206 -4.88 -17.71 4.96
C LEU A 206 -3.63 -18.46 4.47
N LYS A 207 -3.74 -19.24 3.39
CA LYS A 207 -2.63 -19.96 2.75
C LYS A 207 -1.55 -19.03 2.19
N ASN A 208 -1.96 -17.90 1.61
CA ASN A 208 -1.07 -16.94 0.96
C ASN A 208 -0.59 -15.84 1.91
N LEU A 209 -1.26 -15.69 3.06
CA LEU A 209 -0.96 -14.66 4.06
C LEU A 209 0.51 -14.69 4.54
N PRO A 210 1.15 -15.85 4.81
CA PRO A 210 2.55 -15.86 5.25
C PRO A 210 3.51 -15.23 4.25
N VAL A 211 3.31 -15.46 2.95
CA VAL A 211 4.14 -14.86 1.89
C VAL A 211 3.94 -13.35 1.87
N PHE A 212 2.69 -12.88 1.89
CA PHE A 212 2.37 -11.46 1.93
C PHE A 212 3.00 -10.78 3.16
N VAL A 213 2.82 -11.36 4.35
CA VAL A 213 3.38 -10.84 5.62
C VAL A 213 4.90 -10.76 5.56
N THR A 214 5.55 -11.84 5.15
CA THR A 214 7.03 -11.93 5.13
C THR A 214 7.64 -10.88 4.20
N VAL A 215 7.14 -10.78 2.96
CA VAL A 215 7.67 -9.82 1.97
C VAL A 215 7.39 -8.38 2.40
N THR A 216 6.19 -8.12 2.92
CA THR A 216 5.82 -6.79 3.40
C THR A 216 6.67 -6.36 4.60
N LEU A 217 6.85 -7.23 5.60
CA LEU A 217 7.69 -6.94 6.76
C LEU A 217 9.16 -6.74 6.36
N ALA A 218 9.68 -7.56 5.46
CA ALA A 218 11.05 -7.39 4.94
C ALA A 218 11.22 -6.02 4.27
N GLY A 219 10.25 -5.59 3.46
CA GLY A 219 10.25 -4.26 2.85
C GLY A 219 10.16 -3.12 3.88
N ILE A 220 9.32 -3.27 4.92
CA ILE A 220 9.20 -2.29 6.01
C ILE A 220 10.52 -2.19 6.78
N VAL A 221 11.16 -3.33 7.10
CA VAL A 221 12.50 -3.35 7.74
C VAL A 221 13.52 -2.65 6.85
N GLY A 222 13.51 -2.91 5.54
CA GLY A 222 14.34 -2.20 4.56
C GLY A 222 14.14 -0.67 4.62
N ALA A 223 12.89 -0.21 4.74
CA ALA A 223 12.58 1.21 4.89
C ALA A 223 13.10 1.80 6.21
N LEU A 224 12.99 1.06 7.32
CA LEU A 224 13.52 1.49 8.62
C LEU A 224 15.03 1.68 8.61
N LEU A 225 15.77 0.84 7.87
CA LEU A 225 17.22 0.97 7.72
C LEU A 225 17.63 2.25 6.96
N LEU A 226 16.72 2.83 6.18
CA LEU A 226 16.95 4.05 5.40
C LEU A 226 16.68 5.35 6.18
N ILE A 227 16.27 5.31 7.46
CA ILE A 227 15.93 6.50 8.27
C ILE A 227 17.08 7.52 8.28
N LYS A 228 18.32 7.06 8.51
CA LYS A 228 19.49 7.97 8.58
C LYS A 228 19.75 8.68 7.25
N PRO A 229 19.90 7.95 6.11
CA PRO A 229 20.09 8.61 4.83
C PRO A 229 18.89 9.47 4.39
N LEU A 230 17.66 9.12 4.74
CA LEU A 230 16.48 9.96 4.49
C LEU A 230 16.59 11.33 5.17
N ASN A 231 16.98 11.36 6.45
CA ASN A 231 17.19 12.61 7.16
C ASN A 231 18.32 13.45 6.54
N ALA A 232 19.38 12.82 6.05
CA ALA A 232 20.45 13.54 5.35
C ALA A 232 19.95 14.14 4.02
N LEU A 233 19.15 13.42 3.24
CA LEU A 233 18.55 13.92 1.99
C LEU A 233 17.66 15.15 2.20
N MET A 234 16.99 15.27 3.36
CA MET A 234 16.17 16.44 3.67
C MET A 234 16.98 17.73 3.76
N LEU A 235 18.28 17.66 4.11
CA LEU A 235 19.17 18.81 4.21
C LEU A 235 19.69 19.32 2.84
N GLY A 236 19.44 18.54 1.80
CA GLY A 236 19.90 18.84 0.45
C GLY A 236 20.97 17.87 -0.05
N ASP A 237 21.02 17.66 -1.38
CA ASP A 237 21.91 16.66 -1.99
C ASP A 237 23.38 16.98 -1.71
N ARG A 238 23.80 18.22 -1.94
CA ARG A 238 25.18 18.66 -1.68
C ARG A 238 25.59 18.50 -0.21
N TYR A 239 24.65 18.77 0.70
CA TYR A 239 24.91 18.64 2.13
C TYR A 239 25.00 17.16 2.54
N ALA A 240 24.12 16.32 2.01
CA ALA A 240 24.14 14.89 2.24
C ALA A 240 25.44 14.24 1.72
N GLU A 241 25.92 14.66 0.53
CA GLU A 241 27.21 14.22 -0.02
C GLU A 241 28.38 14.59 0.89
N ASN A 242 28.40 15.82 1.43
CA ASN A 242 29.42 16.26 2.39
C ASN A 242 29.41 15.46 3.70
N LEU A 243 28.26 14.90 4.07
CA LEU A 243 28.11 13.97 5.20
C LEU A 243 28.51 12.52 4.84
N GLY A 244 29.02 12.28 3.63
CA GLY A 244 29.43 10.96 3.16
C GLY A 244 28.31 10.08 2.65
N VAL A 245 27.11 10.62 2.42
CA VAL A 245 25.96 9.87 1.89
C VAL A 245 26.05 9.78 0.37
N ASN A 246 26.13 8.56 -0.16
CA ASN A 246 26.05 8.34 -1.59
C ASN A 246 24.57 8.41 -2.05
N ILE A 247 24.19 9.56 -2.63
CA ILE A 247 22.79 9.86 -3.01
C ILE A 247 22.26 8.87 -4.01
N LEU A 248 23.03 8.48 -5.02
CA LEU A 248 22.60 7.53 -6.04
C LEU A 248 22.28 6.16 -5.42
N ARG A 249 23.14 5.67 -4.52
CA ARG A 249 22.95 4.41 -3.82
C ARG A 249 21.70 4.46 -2.94
N VAL A 250 21.50 5.54 -2.19
CA VAL A 250 20.33 5.71 -1.33
C VAL A 250 19.05 5.76 -2.16
N ARG A 251 19.05 6.56 -3.26
CA ARG A 251 17.90 6.63 -4.17
C ARG A 251 17.55 5.27 -4.77
N ASN A 252 18.55 4.50 -5.16
CA ASN A 252 18.35 3.16 -5.69
C ASN A 252 17.73 2.21 -4.66
N TRP A 253 18.22 2.23 -3.40
CA TRP A 253 17.62 1.44 -2.32
C TRP A 253 16.20 1.89 -2.00
N LEU A 254 15.91 3.20 -2.00
CA LEU A 254 14.55 3.73 -1.83
C LEU A 254 13.60 3.20 -2.92
N LEU A 255 14.05 3.21 -4.18
CA LEU A 255 13.27 2.69 -5.30
C LEU A 255 13.03 1.18 -5.17
N ILE A 256 14.04 0.39 -4.81
CA ILE A 256 13.91 -1.07 -4.62
C ILE A 256 12.89 -1.37 -3.51
N VAL A 257 13.07 -0.77 -2.33
CA VAL A 257 12.18 -0.99 -1.18
C VAL A 257 10.74 -0.57 -1.52
N THR A 258 10.56 0.61 -2.10
CA THR A 258 9.24 1.08 -2.54
C THR A 258 8.62 0.18 -3.60
N GLY A 259 9.44 -0.27 -4.56
CA GLY A 259 9.01 -1.18 -5.62
C GLY A 259 8.49 -2.51 -5.07
N ILE A 260 9.24 -3.13 -4.16
CA ILE A 260 8.83 -4.39 -3.51
C ILE A 260 7.54 -4.20 -2.72
N LEU A 261 7.47 -3.16 -1.86
CA LEU A 261 6.29 -2.88 -1.05
C LEU A 261 5.06 -2.62 -1.91
N THR A 262 5.21 -1.83 -2.97
CA THR A 262 4.09 -1.52 -3.87
C THR A 262 3.71 -2.73 -4.73
N ALA A 263 4.69 -3.48 -5.26
CA ALA A 263 4.42 -4.64 -6.08
C ALA A 263 3.68 -5.73 -5.30
N VAL A 264 4.11 -6.04 -4.07
CA VAL A 264 3.43 -7.05 -3.24
C VAL A 264 2.04 -6.61 -2.83
N THR A 265 1.85 -5.35 -2.41
CA THR A 265 0.53 -4.85 -2.03
C THR A 265 -0.42 -4.81 -3.23
N THR A 266 0.04 -4.35 -4.38
CA THR A 266 -0.80 -4.29 -5.59
C THR A 266 -1.12 -5.68 -6.14
N ALA A 267 -0.17 -6.61 -6.10
CA ALA A 267 -0.39 -7.98 -6.55
C ALA A 267 -1.48 -8.68 -5.71
N PHE A 268 -1.44 -8.54 -4.40
CA PHE A 268 -2.37 -9.22 -3.49
C PHE A 268 -3.70 -8.49 -3.29
N CYS A 269 -3.70 -7.16 -3.27
CA CYS A 269 -4.88 -6.34 -2.93
C CYS A 269 -5.48 -5.60 -4.13
N GLY A 270 -4.88 -5.73 -5.33
CA GLY A 270 -5.17 -4.85 -6.44
C GLY A 270 -4.55 -3.45 -6.25
N PRO A 271 -4.72 -2.55 -7.21
CA PRO A 271 -4.21 -1.19 -7.12
C PRO A 271 -4.99 -0.40 -6.04
N VAL A 272 -4.37 -0.13 -4.90
CA VAL A 272 -4.97 0.71 -3.84
C VAL A 272 -4.48 2.15 -4.00
N ALA A 273 -5.43 3.06 -4.19
CA ALA A 273 -5.16 4.47 -4.42
C ALA A 273 -5.11 5.28 -3.11
N PHE A 274 -4.50 6.47 -3.16
CA PHE A 274 -4.49 7.52 -2.15
C PHE A 274 -3.79 7.24 -0.82
N ILE A 275 -3.75 6.03 -0.30
CA ILE A 275 -3.11 5.73 1.01
C ILE A 275 -1.65 6.18 0.99
N GLY A 276 -0.87 5.78 -0.01
CA GLY A 276 0.55 6.16 -0.13
C GLY A 276 0.77 7.66 -0.36
N LEU A 277 -0.23 8.37 -0.87
CA LEU A 277 -0.12 9.82 -1.12
C LEU A 277 -0.56 10.63 0.11
N ALA A 278 -1.69 10.30 0.72
CA ALA A 278 -2.32 11.10 1.77
C ALA A 278 -1.74 10.84 3.17
N VAL A 279 -1.43 9.59 3.50
CA VAL A 279 -1.04 9.22 4.86
C VAL A 279 0.26 9.87 5.35
N PRO A 280 1.33 10.01 4.53
CA PRO A 280 2.52 10.74 4.97
C PRO A 280 2.22 12.19 5.35
N HIS A 281 1.23 12.82 4.69
CA HIS A 281 0.78 14.17 5.06
C HIS A 281 0.03 14.19 6.37
N ILE A 282 -0.85 13.20 6.62
CA ILE A 282 -1.53 13.04 7.92
C ILE A 282 -0.50 12.91 9.03
N ALA A 283 0.51 12.05 8.86
CA ALA A 283 1.56 11.84 9.86
C ALA A 283 2.37 13.13 10.12
N ARG A 284 2.72 13.90 9.07
CA ARG A 284 3.39 15.20 9.24
C ARG A 284 2.52 16.22 9.98
N LEU A 285 1.21 16.27 9.70
CA LEU A 285 0.28 17.16 10.41
C LEU A 285 0.16 16.81 11.90
N LEU A 286 0.14 15.52 12.24
CA LEU A 286 0.05 15.05 13.62
C LEU A 286 1.33 15.33 14.41
N LEU A 287 2.48 15.03 13.82
CA LEU A 287 3.77 15.13 14.53
C LEU A 287 4.42 16.51 14.42
N THR A 288 4.04 17.32 13.42
CA THR A 288 4.69 18.61 13.12
C THR A 288 6.22 18.53 12.97
N THR A 289 6.71 17.40 12.42
CA THR A 289 8.15 17.15 12.23
C THR A 289 8.41 16.41 10.91
N ASP A 290 9.56 16.70 10.31
CA ASP A 290 10.07 15.99 9.13
C ASP A 290 11.17 14.97 9.49
N ASN A 291 11.49 14.80 10.78
CA ASN A 291 12.48 13.83 11.23
C ASN A 291 11.96 12.40 11.06
N HIS A 292 12.57 11.65 10.15
CA HIS A 292 12.16 10.28 9.79
C HIS A 292 12.26 9.27 10.93
N ARG A 293 13.02 9.56 12.00
CA ARG A 293 13.02 8.71 13.22
C ARG A 293 11.65 8.64 13.88
N GLN A 294 10.88 9.72 13.81
CA GLN A 294 9.52 9.79 14.35
C GLN A 294 8.48 9.67 13.23
N LEU A 295 8.74 10.30 12.09
CA LEU A 295 7.80 10.37 10.99
C LEU A 295 7.55 9.01 10.34
N LEU A 296 8.58 8.17 10.14
CA LEU A 296 8.41 6.89 9.46
C LEU A 296 7.58 5.89 10.28
N PRO A 297 7.87 5.66 11.60
CA PRO A 297 7.00 4.84 12.44
C PRO A 297 5.57 5.37 12.54
N ALA A 298 5.38 6.68 12.69
CA ALA A 298 4.05 7.27 12.73
C ALA A 298 3.30 7.12 11.38
N THR A 299 4.00 7.27 10.24
CA THR A 299 3.41 7.05 8.92
C THR A 299 2.96 5.61 8.74
N LEU A 300 3.77 4.65 9.20
CA LEU A 300 3.43 3.23 9.20
C LEU A 300 2.13 2.96 9.98
N LEU A 301 2.06 3.47 11.21
CA LEU A 301 0.88 3.29 12.06
C LEU A 301 -0.35 4.03 11.52
N CYS A 302 -0.19 5.27 11.04
CA CYS A 302 -1.27 6.00 10.38
C CYS A 302 -1.79 5.25 9.14
N GLY A 303 -0.89 4.62 8.36
CA GLY A 303 -1.28 3.80 7.20
C GLY A 303 -2.15 2.63 7.59
N ALA A 304 -1.78 1.92 8.64
CA ALA A 304 -2.59 0.83 9.20
C ALA A 304 -3.96 1.32 9.69
N VAL A 305 -4.01 2.44 10.41
CA VAL A 305 -5.27 3.05 10.88
C VAL A 305 -6.18 3.39 9.71
N VAL A 306 -5.67 4.11 8.70
CA VAL A 306 -6.45 4.54 7.55
C VAL A 306 -6.97 3.34 6.75
N ALA A 307 -6.14 2.33 6.51
CA ALA A 307 -6.55 1.15 5.76
C ALA A 307 -7.62 0.33 6.50
N LEU A 308 -7.46 0.09 7.82
CA LEU A 308 -8.45 -0.59 8.64
C LEU A 308 -9.77 0.20 8.70
N PHE A 309 -9.69 1.52 8.79
CA PHE A 309 -10.87 2.39 8.79
C PHE A 309 -11.58 2.34 7.43
N CYS A 310 -10.85 2.45 6.31
CA CYS A 310 -11.42 2.30 4.97
C CYS A 310 -12.08 0.92 4.78
N ASN A 311 -11.44 -0.14 5.29
CA ASN A 311 -12.01 -1.50 5.22
C ASN A 311 -13.33 -1.61 5.96
N LEU A 312 -13.47 -1.00 7.15
CA LEU A 312 -14.75 -0.95 7.86
C LEU A 312 -15.82 -0.21 7.07
N LEU A 313 -15.47 0.93 6.46
CA LEU A 313 -16.41 1.69 5.64
C LEU A 313 -16.92 0.90 4.42
N CYS A 314 -16.09 0.01 3.86
CA CYS A 314 -16.51 -0.87 2.77
C CYS A 314 -17.67 -1.79 3.15
N TYR A 315 -17.84 -2.11 4.42
CA TYR A 315 -18.91 -2.98 4.94
C TYR A 315 -20.12 -2.24 5.51
N LEU A 316 -20.18 -0.90 5.44
CA LEU A 316 -21.32 -0.12 5.95
C LEU A 316 -22.67 -0.49 5.36
N PRO A 317 -22.79 -0.89 4.06
CA PRO A 317 -24.06 -1.35 3.53
C PRO A 317 -24.57 -2.66 4.15
N GLY A 318 -23.75 -3.37 4.92
CA GLY A 318 -24.15 -4.63 5.57
C GLY A 318 -24.47 -5.73 4.57
N GLU A 319 -25.71 -6.23 4.63
CA GLU A 319 -26.16 -7.34 3.76
C GLU A 319 -26.37 -6.92 2.29
N GLU A 320 -26.48 -5.63 2.00
CA GLU A 320 -26.71 -5.12 0.63
C GLU A 320 -25.45 -5.18 -0.26
N GLY A 321 -24.28 -5.46 0.32
CA GLY A 321 -23.05 -5.64 -0.44
C GLY A 321 -21.81 -5.01 0.20
N VAL A 322 -20.72 -5.00 -0.55
CA VAL A 322 -19.43 -4.43 -0.13
C VAL A 322 -19.04 -3.31 -1.08
N ILE A 323 -18.79 -2.11 -0.54
CA ILE A 323 -18.30 -0.98 -1.33
C ILE A 323 -16.85 -1.26 -1.75
N PRO A 324 -16.48 -1.04 -3.03
CA PRO A 324 -15.11 -1.18 -3.48
C PRO A 324 -14.14 -0.28 -2.71
N LEU A 325 -12.96 -0.79 -2.38
CA LEU A 325 -11.96 -0.07 -1.60
C LEU A 325 -11.55 1.25 -2.28
N ASN A 326 -11.36 1.24 -3.59
CA ASN A 326 -10.99 2.42 -4.36
C ASN A 326 -12.11 3.46 -4.54
N ALA A 327 -13.34 3.17 -4.10
CA ALA A 327 -14.38 4.19 -3.94
C ALA A 327 -14.23 4.93 -2.59
N VAL A 328 -13.76 4.23 -1.53
CA VAL A 328 -13.65 4.78 -0.18
C VAL A 328 -12.34 5.56 0.03
N THR A 329 -11.20 5.01 -0.40
CA THR A 329 -9.88 5.60 -0.13
C THR A 329 -9.69 7.02 -0.67
N PRO A 330 -10.19 7.39 -1.89
CA PRO A 330 -10.11 8.76 -2.39
C PRO A 330 -10.98 9.74 -1.59
N LEU A 331 -12.16 9.30 -1.13
CA LEU A 331 -13.06 10.15 -0.33
C LEU A 331 -12.42 10.61 0.98
N ILE A 332 -11.52 9.81 1.54
CA ILE A 332 -10.75 10.15 2.75
C ILE A 332 -9.46 10.89 2.37
N GLY A 333 -8.74 10.39 1.35
CA GLY A 333 -7.43 10.89 1.01
C GLY A 333 -7.43 12.24 0.30
N ALA A 334 -8.35 12.48 -0.62
CA ALA A 334 -8.37 13.72 -1.41
C ALA A 334 -8.63 14.98 -0.57
N PRO A 335 -9.59 15.00 0.38
CA PRO A 335 -9.79 16.17 1.25
C PRO A 335 -8.57 16.53 2.08
N VAL A 336 -7.84 15.51 2.58
CA VAL A 336 -6.60 15.72 3.34
C VAL A 336 -5.54 16.39 2.48
N ILE A 337 -5.35 15.94 1.25
CA ILE A 337 -4.35 16.51 0.33
C ILE A 337 -4.72 17.94 -0.03
N ILE A 338 -6.00 18.20 -0.35
CA ILE A 338 -6.51 19.55 -0.65
C ILE A 338 -6.25 20.48 0.54
N TYR A 339 -6.58 20.06 1.76
CA TYR A 339 -6.33 20.83 2.98
C TYR A 339 -4.84 21.16 3.16
N VAL A 340 -3.96 20.17 2.99
CA VAL A 340 -2.50 20.35 3.12
C VAL A 340 -1.96 21.35 2.11
N ILE A 341 -2.42 21.27 0.85
CA ILE A 341 -1.98 22.18 -0.21
C ILE A 341 -2.51 23.61 0.06
N ALA A 342 -3.77 23.75 0.46
CA ALA A 342 -4.38 25.05 0.75
C ALA A 342 -3.72 25.76 1.95
N ARG A 343 -3.26 25.00 2.97
CA ARG A 343 -2.60 25.56 4.15
C ARG A 343 -1.15 26.00 3.91
N LYS A 344 -0.48 25.49 2.86
CA LYS A 344 0.89 25.88 2.50
C LYS A 344 0.98 27.23 1.76
N ARG A 345 -0.15 27.90 1.53
CA ARG A 345 -0.22 29.30 1.10
C ARG A 345 -0.32 30.20 2.34
#